data_45fae2c3c694d066ae40c84419b970bc
#
_entry.id   45fae2c3c694d066ae40c84419b970bc
#
_cell.length_a   1.000
_cell.length_b   1.000
_cell.length_c   1.000
_cell.angle_alpha   90.00
_cell.angle_beta   90.00
_cell.angle_gamma   90.00
#
_symmetry.space_group_name_H-M   'P 1'
#
loop_
_entity.id
_entity.type
_entity.pdbx_description
1 polymer ?
#
loop_
_entity_poly.entity_id
_entity_poly.type
_entity_poly.pdbx_seq_one_letter_code
_entity_poly.pdbx_strand_id
1 'polypeptide(L)'
;MKTYEIISKKQFSEKVNEYVVYAPDVAHRARAGQFIILRATEDGERVPFTVCDYDREKGTITILVQTVGYSTMILEKLSVGDSICDFVGPLGKPTDLSGFEKILLVGGGIGSAVIYPQAKQLMLENKAADVIVGARNESLVIYENDFKKFSNEFFVMTDDGSAGEKGFVTDKIKTLLDEGRKYDCIFAVGPLPMMKAVCALTKNYGVKTIVSMNTIMVDGTGMCGSCRLTVDGKVKYACVDGPEFDGHLVDFDEAINRSKFYKEQEKEHVCRLTGEIR
;
A
#
# COMPACT_ATOMS: atom_id res chain seq x y z
N MET A 1 -13.43 -10.57 -23.02
CA MET A 1 -13.35 -9.67 -21.87
C MET A 1 -13.25 -8.25 -22.40
N LYS A 2 -13.98 -7.32 -21.81
CA LYS A 2 -13.86 -5.89 -22.11
C LYS A 2 -12.60 -5.34 -21.43
N THR A 3 -12.03 -4.31 -21.98
CA THR A 3 -10.90 -3.62 -21.34
C THR A 3 -11.33 -3.07 -19.97
N TYR A 4 -10.51 -3.31 -18.94
CA TYR A 4 -10.72 -2.93 -17.54
C TYR A 4 -11.99 -3.52 -16.90
N GLU A 5 -12.43 -4.68 -17.39
CA GLU A 5 -13.51 -5.46 -16.79
C GLU A 5 -13.09 -6.03 -15.44
N ILE A 6 -13.96 -5.95 -14.45
CA ILE A 6 -13.78 -6.58 -13.14
C ILE A 6 -14.09 -8.08 -13.30
N ILE A 7 -13.05 -8.91 -13.20
CA ILE A 7 -13.16 -10.36 -13.37
C ILE A 7 -13.53 -11.07 -12.07
N SER A 8 -13.08 -10.50 -10.95
CA SER A 8 -13.38 -11.02 -9.61
C SER A 8 -13.47 -9.87 -8.61
N LYS A 9 -14.37 -10.03 -7.66
CA LYS A 9 -14.49 -9.15 -6.49
C LYS A 9 -14.64 -10.03 -5.26
N LYS A 10 -13.70 -9.93 -4.32
CA LYS A 10 -13.69 -10.70 -3.07
C LYS A 10 -13.66 -9.74 -1.89
N GLN A 11 -14.59 -9.93 -0.97
CA GLN A 11 -14.63 -9.15 0.26
C GLN A 11 -13.76 -9.80 1.34
N PHE A 12 -12.82 -9.04 1.92
CA PHE A 12 -12.00 -9.46 3.07
C PHE A 12 -12.60 -9.03 4.40
N SER A 13 -13.19 -7.84 4.45
CA SER A 13 -13.92 -7.32 5.59
C SER A 13 -15.04 -6.41 5.12
N GLU A 14 -15.85 -5.87 6.03
CA GLU A 14 -16.96 -4.96 5.70
C GLU A 14 -16.54 -3.82 4.75
N LYS A 15 -15.30 -3.34 4.88
CA LYS A 15 -14.79 -2.17 4.11
C LYS A 15 -13.58 -2.47 3.24
N VAL A 16 -13.19 -3.73 3.09
CA VAL A 16 -11.99 -4.10 2.30
C VAL A 16 -12.36 -5.12 1.24
N ASN A 17 -12.19 -4.73 -0.01
CA ASN A 17 -12.47 -5.56 -1.18
C ASN A 17 -11.21 -5.71 -2.05
N GLU A 18 -11.00 -6.92 -2.54
CA GLU A 18 -10.04 -7.23 -3.59
C GLU A 18 -10.75 -7.24 -4.94
N TYR A 19 -10.15 -6.61 -5.93
CA TYR A 19 -10.62 -6.62 -7.30
C TYR A 19 -9.54 -7.21 -8.19
N VAL A 20 -9.95 -8.14 -9.06
CA VAL A 20 -9.13 -8.61 -10.18
C VAL A 20 -9.67 -7.98 -11.45
N VAL A 21 -8.84 -7.21 -12.13
CA VAL A 21 -9.22 -6.40 -13.30
C VAL A 21 -8.46 -6.88 -14.54
N TYR A 22 -9.15 -7.08 -15.64
CA TYR A 22 -8.55 -7.41 -16.92
C TYR A 22 -7.88 -6.17 -17.53
N ALA A 23 -6.56 -6.12 -17.46
CA ALA A 23 -5.73 -5.01 -17.93
C ALA A 23 -4.40 -5.54 -18.50
N PRO A 24 -4.43 -6.21 -19.66
CA PRO A 24 -3.28 -6.95 -20.19
C PRO A 24 -2.05 -6.08 -20.44
N ASP A 25 -2.22 -4.86 -20.94
CA ASP A 25 -1.10 -3.94 -21.21
C ASP A 25 -0.38 -3.52 -19.92
N VAL A 26 -1.12 -3.40 -18.82
CA VAL A 26 -0.57 -3.12 -17.50
C VAL A 26 0.07 -4.38 -16.89
N ALA A 27 -0.64 -5.51 -16.96
CA ALA A 27 -0.21 -6.77 -16.36
C ALA A 27 1.13 -7.27 -16.92
N HIS A 28 1.32 -7.18 -18.24
CA HIS A 28 2.58 -7.59 -18.90
C HIS A 28 3.81 -6.81 -18.39
N ARG A 29 3.64 -5.58 -17.94
CA ARG A 29 4.73 -4.66 -17.53
C ARG A 29 4.83 -4.48 -16.04
N ALA A 30 3.82 -4.88 -15.27
CA ALA A 30 3.76 -4.68 -13.83
C ALA A 30 4.88 -5.41 -13.09
N ARG A 31 5.39 -4.77 -12.04
CA ARG A 31 6.36 -5.28 -11.08
C ARG A 31 5.96 -4.87 -9.66
N ALA A 32 6.46 -5.59 -8.65
CA ALA A 32 6.24 -5.26 -7.25
C ALA A 32 6.64 -3.80 -6.94
N GLY A 33 5.87 -3.12 -6.07
CA GLY A 33 6.08 -1.73 -5.67
C GLY A 33 5.44 -0.70 -6.60
N GLN A 34 4.98 -1.10 -7.79
CA GLN A 34 4.28 -0.20 -8.70
C GLN A 34 2.79 -0.08 -8.33
N PHE A 35 2.18 0.97 -8.86
CA PHE A 35 0.77 1.27 -8.65
C PHE A 35 0.08 1.60 -9.98
N ILE A 36 -1.23 1.71 -9.94
CA ILE A 36 -2.07 2.23 -11.02
C ILE A 36 -2.84 3.45 -10.52
N ILE A 37 -3.30 4.26 -11.44
CA ILE A 37 -4.32 5.26 -11.18
C ILE A 37 -5.58 4.83 -11.94
N LEU A 38 -6.70 4.73 -11.23
CA LEU A 38 -7.97 4.42 -11.83
C LEU A 38 -8.99 5.55 -11.62
N ARG A 39 -10.00 5.57 -12.48
CA ARG A 39 -11.20 6.36 -12.37
C ARG A 39 -12.37 5.41 -12.60
N ALA A 40 -13.22 5.23 -11.57
CA ALA A 40 -14.25 4.20 -11.58
C ALA A 40 -15.36 4.48 -12.61
N THR A 41 -15.80 5.75 -12.73
CA THR A 41 -16.87 6.22 -13.63
C THR A 41 -16.42 7.50 -14.37
N GLU A 42 -17.14 7.92 -15.41
CA GLU A 42 -16.80 9.12 -16.18
C GLU A 42 -16.70 10.38 -15.32
N ASP A 43 -17.60 10.53 -14.35
CA ASP A 43 -17.62 11.64 -13.39
C ASP A 43 -16.78 11.38 -12.13
N GLY A 44 -16.05 10.25 -12.10
CA GLY A 44 -15.25 9.83 -10.94
C GLY A 44 -13.91 10.56 -10.84
N GLU A 45 -13.35 10.56 -9.65
CA GLU A 45 -12.01 11.08 -9.39
C GLU A 45 -10.94 10.02 -9.71
N ARG A 46 -9.74 10.50 -10.02
CA ARG A 46 -8.57 9.66 -10.24
C ARG A 46 -7.92 9.34 -8.90
N VAL A 47 -7.78 8.05 -8.59
CA VAL A 47 -7.20 7.58 -7.32
C VAL A 47 -6.12 6.51 -7.57
N PRO A 48 -5.00 6.56 -6.81
CA PRO A 48 -3.92 5.59 -6.93
C PRO A 48 -4.25 4.32 -6.13
N PHE A 49 -3.92 3.16 -6.69
CA PHE A 49 -3.93 1.88 -5.99
C PHE A 49 -2.68 1.07 -6.30
N THR A 50 -2.11 0.47 -5.28
CA THR A 50 -0.97 -0.43 -5.47
C THR A 50 -1.37 -1.66 -6.26
N VAL A 51 -0.48 -2.11 -7.14
CA VAL A 51 -0.56 -3.41 -7.78
C VAL A 51 -0.20 -4.47 -6.74
N CYS A 52 -1.23 -5.10 -6.15
CA CYS A 52 -1.04 -6.14 -5.13
C CYS A 52 -0.56 -7.45 -5.73
N ASP A 53 -1.07 -7.81 -6.91
CA ASP A 53 -0.62 -8.96 -7.68
C ASP A 53 -0.90 -8.75 -9.16
N TYR A 54 -0.27 -9.56 -10.01
CA TYR A 54 -0.49 -9.53 -11.45
C TYR A 54 -0.28 -10.92 -12.05
N ASP A 55 -1.09 -11.23 -13.05
CA ASP A 55 -0.96 -12.45 -13.84
C ASP A 55 -0.77 -12.06 -15.31
N ARG A 56 0.45 -12.28 -15.82
CA ARG A 56 0.82 -11.89 -17.19
C ARG A 56 0.15 -12.76 -18.25
N GLU A 57 -0.12 -14.04 -17.93
CA GLU A 57 -0.76 -14.97 -18.88
C GLU A 57 -2.24 -14.65 -19.02
N LYS A 58 -2.91 -14.38 -17.89
CA LYS A 58 -4.33 -13.99 -17.88
C LYS A 58 -4.55 -12.52 -18.23
N GLY A 59 -3.50 -11.69 -18.20
CA GLY A 59 -3.59 -10.26 -18.42
C GLY A 59 -4.38 -9.54 -17.32
N THR A 60 -4.20 -9.93 -16.06
CA THR A 60 -4.96 -9.37 -14.94
C THR A 60 -4.09 -8.68 -13.92
N ILE A 61 -4.65 -7.63 -13.31
CA ILE A 61 -4.10 -6.89 -12.17
C ILE A 61 -5.02 -7.08 -10.97
N THR A 62 -4.43 -7.34 -9.81
CA THR A 62 -5.14 -7.40 -8.53
C THR A 62 -4.85 -6.13 -7.74
N ILE A 63 -5.91 -5.47 -7.28
CA ILE A 63 -5.85 -4.32 -6.37
C ILE A 63 -6.67 -4.61 -5.12
N LEU A 64 -6.23 -4.07 -3.98
CA LEU A 64 -6.97 -4.11 -2.73
C LEU A 64 -7.45 -2.70 -2.39
N VAL A 65 -8.74 -2.57 -2.10
CA VAL A 65 -9.41 -1.29 -1.89
C VAL A 65 -10.08 -1.27 -0.53
N GLN A 66 -9.72 -0.28 0.28
CA GLN A 66 -10.46 0.03 1.49
C GLN A 66 -11.46 1.15 1.20
N THR A 67 -12.73 0.90 1.47
CA THR A 67 -13.81 1.89 1.28
C THR A 67 -13.74 2.92 2.42
N VAL A 68 -13.19 4.09 2.12
CA VAL A 68 -12.96 5.16 3.11
C VAL A 68 -13.45 6.53 2.66
N GLY A 69 -13.72 6.75 1.39
CA GLY A 69 -14.12 8.04 0.83
C GLY A 69 -14.94 7.89 -0.45
N TYR A 70 -15.34 9.03 -1.03
CA TYR A 70 -16.24 9.11 -2.18
C TYR A 70 -15.86 8.16 -3.32
N SER A 71 -14.63 8.26 -3.83
CA SER A 71 -14.18 7.47 -4.99
C SER A 71 -14.17 5.97 -4.72
N THR A 72 -13.79 5.55 -3.50
CA THR A 72 -13.79 4.14 -3.10
C THR A 72 -15.20 3.61 -2.85
N MET A 73 -16.15 4.45 -2.41
CA MET A 73 -17.58 4.10 -2.30
C MET A 73 -18.23 3.92 -3.68
N ILE A 74 -17.83 4.71 -4.69
CA ILE A 74 -18.28 4.51 -6.07
C ILE A 74 -17.74 3.19 -6.63
N LEU A 75 -16.43 2.92 -6.44
CA LEU A 75 -15.81 1.67 -6.88
C LEU A 75 -16.47 0.44 -6.21
N GLU A 76 -16.86 0.56 -4.94
CA GLU A 76 -17.53 -0.52 -4.20
C GLU A 76 -18.88 -0.92 -4.83
N LYS A 77 -19.58 0.00 -5.50
CA LYS A 77 -20.84 -0.29 -6.19
C LYS A 77 -20.68 -1.11 -7.46
N LEU A 78 -19.47 -1.14 -8.03
CA LEU A 78 -19.18 -1.94 -9.21
C LEU A 78 -19.13 -3.44 -8.86
N SER A 79 -19.61 -4.25 -9.78
CA SER A 79 -19.71 -5.72 -9.68
C SER A 79 -18.84 -6.42 -10.72
N VAL A 80 -18.70 -7.73 -10.59
CA VAL A 80 -18.05 -8.56 -11.62
C VAL A 80 -18.83 -8.41 -12.94
N GLY A 81 -18.10 -8.16 -14.03
CA GLY A 81 -18.62 -7.86 -15.37
C GLY A 81 -18.77 -6.38 -15.68
N ASP A 82 -18.72 -5.50 -14.67
CA ASP A 82 -18.62 -4.05 -14.90
C ASP A 82 -17.20 -3.67 -15.32
N SER A 83 -17.06 -2.53 -16.00
CA SER A 83 -15.77 -2.01 -16.43
C SER A 83 -15.42 -0.72 -15.70
N ILE A 84 -14.16 -0.58 -15.29
CA ILE A 84 -13.59 0.66 -14.78
C ILE A 84 -13.34 1.61 -15.96
N CYS A 85 -13.66 2.90 -15.79
CA CYS A 85 -13.58 3.89 -16.87
C CYS A 85 -12.14 4.11 -17.36
N ASP A 86 -11.22 4.41 -16.43
CA ASP A 86 -9.78 4.56 -16.72
C ASP A 86 -8.94 3.69 -15.78
N PHE A 87 -7.87 3.09 -16.33
CA PHE A 87 -6.93 2.26 -15.58
C PHE A 87 -5.52 2.45 -16.14
N VAL A 88 -4.77 3.37 -15.55
CA VAL A 88 -3.49 3.84 -16.08
C VAL A 88 -2.34 3.24 -15.26
N GLY A 89 -1.40 2.60 -15.92
CA GLY A 89 -0.23 1.99 -15.27
C GLY A 89 0.57 1.06 -16.19
N PRO A 90 1.57 0.36 -15.64
CA PRO A 90 2.06 0.52 -14.28
C PRO A 90 2.80 1.85 -14.10
N LEU A 91 2.64 2.48 -12.93
CA LEU A 91 3.24 3.74 -12.56
C LEU A 91 4.20 3.55 -11.37
N GLY A 92 5.07 4.54 -11.16
CA GLY A 92 6.08 4.47 -10.11
C GLY A 92 7.26 3.55 -10.45
N LYS A 93 8.30 3.64 -9.65
CA LYS A 93 9.47 2.76 -9.77
C LYS A 93 9.15 1.41 -9.12
N PRO A 94 9.59 0.31 -9.71
CA PRO A 94 9.52 -0.99 -9.05
C PRO A 94 10.36 -1.00 -7.78
N THR A 95 9.95 -1.79 -6.77
CA THR A 95 10.75 -2.05 -5.58
C THR A 95 12.09 -2.68 -5.97
N ASP A 96 13.17 -2.18 -5.39
CA ASP A 96 14.50 -2.78 -5.51
C ASP A 96 15.05 -3.13 -4.12
N LEU A 97 14.97 -4.40 -3.77
CA LEU A 97 15.51 -4.98 -2.54
C LEU A 97 16.71 -5.89 -2.82
N SER A 98 17.26 -5.88 -4.04
CA SER A 98 18.31 -6.80 -4.49
C SER A 98 19.61 -6.65 -3.70
N GLY A 99 19.88 -5.47 -3.15
CA GLY A 99 21.08 -5.19 -2.33
C GLY A 99 21.01 -5.67 -0.88
N PHE A 100 19.91 -6.34 -0.47
CA PHE A 100 19.68 -6.76 0.91
C PHE A 100 19.45 -8.28 1.00
N GLU A 101 19.98 -8.90 2.05
CA GLU A 101 19.83 -10.34 2.30
C GLU A 101 18.86 -10.61 3.46
N LYS A 102 18.89 -9.80 4.51
CA LYS A 102 18.04 -9.93 5.70
C LYS A 102 17.03 -8.80 5.74
N ILE A 103 15.82 -9.07 5.29
CA ILE A 103 14.78 -8.07 5.11
C ILE A 103 13.64 -8.33 6.09
N LEU A 104 13.16 -7.25 6.70
CA LEU A 104 11.90 -7.24 7.44
C LEU A 104 10.88 -6.39 6.69
N LEU A 105 9.78 -7.02 6.26
CA LEU A 105 8.64 -6.34 5.65
C LEU A 105 7.62 -6.01 6.73
N VAL A 106 7.17 -4.76 6.77
CA VAL A 106 6.24 -4.26 7.79
C VAL A 106 5.05 -3.60 7.12
N GLY A 107 3.86 -4.20 7.25
CA GLY A 107 2.60 -3.68 6.70
C GLY A 107 1.64 -3.23 7.78
N GLY A 108 1.12 -2.00 7.70
CA GLY A 108 0.08 -1.48 8.60
C GLY A 108 -1.26 -1.33 7.90
N GLY A 109 -2.29 -2.04 8.37
CA GLY A 109 -3.62 -2.03 7.77
C GLY A 109 -3.57 -2.42 6.29
N ILE A 110 -4.13 -1.57 5.41
CA ILE A 110 -4.10 -1.79 3.96
C ILE A 110 -2.67 -1.81 3.37
N GLY A 111 -1.67 -1.28 4.09
CA GLY A 111 -0.26 -1.36 3.70
C GLY A 111 0.26 -2.79 3.58
N SER A 112 -0.41 -3.76 4.19
CA SER A 112 -0.10 -5.18 4.01
C SER A 112 -0.26 -5.63 2.56
N ALA A 113 -1.21 -5.06 1.82
CA ALA A 113 -1.37 -5.31 0.39
C ALA A 113 -0.20 -4.79 -0.44
N VAL A 114 0.53 -3.78 0.07
CA VAL A 114 1.70 -3.22 -0.61
C VAL A 114 2.92 -4.11 -0.42
N ILE A 115 3.12 -4.68 0.78
CA ILE A 115 4.26 -5.58 1.06
C ILE A 115 4.04 -7.01 0.53
N TYR A 116 2.82 -7.36 0.16
CA TYR A 116 2.49 -8.70 -0.33
C TYR A 116 3.25 -9.09 -1.61
N PRO A 117 3.27 -8.27 -2.68
CA PRO A 117 4.02 -8.60 -3.89
C PRO A 117 5.54 -8.67 -3.64
N GLN A 118 6.09 -7.90 -2.69
CA GLN A 118 7.50 -7.98 -2.31
C GLN A 118 7.80 -9.31 -1.61
N ALA A 119 6.96 -9.73 -0.66
CA ALA A 119 7.13 -11.02 0.02
C ALA A 119 7.09 -12.19 -0.97
N LYS A 120 6.12 -12.16 -1.90
CA LYS A 120 5.97 -13.15 -2.97
C LYS A 120 7.20 -13.17 -3.90
N GLN A 121 7.69 -12.00 -4.31
CA GLN A 121 8.86 -11.89 -5.18
C GLN A 121 10.14 -12.38 -4.48
N LEU A 122 10.39 -11.95 -3.24
CA LEU A 122 11.57 -12.38 -2.47
C LEU A 122 11.58 -13.90 -2.30
N MET A 123 10.43 -14.51 -2.00
CA MET A 123 10.32 -15.97 -1.90
C MET A 123 10.67 -16.66 -3.23
N LEU A 124 10.20 -16.13 -4.37
CA LEU A 124 10.55 -16.67 -5.70
C LEU A 124 12.03 -16.51 -6.04
N GLU A 125 12.70 -15.53 -5.46
CA GLU A 125 14.15 -15.30 -5.57
C GLU A 125 14.97 -16.09 -4.51
N ASN A 126 14.33 -16.98 -3.74
CA ASN A 126 14.92 -17.72 -2.61
C ASN A 126 15.51 -16.81 -1.51
N LYS A 127 14.92 -15.64 -1.32
CA LYS A 127 15.27 -14.64 -0.31
C LYS A 127 14.06 -14.32 0.57
N ALA A 128 13.48 -15.31 1.22
CA ALA A 128 12.30 -15.06 2.05
C ALA A 128 12.62 -14.06 3.17
N ALA A 129 11.73 -13.09 3.37
CA ALA A 129 11.83 -12.07 4.40
C ALA A 129 11.03 -12.47 5.66
N ASP A 130 11.34 -11.87 6.79
CA ASP A 130 10.40 -11.85 7.92
C ASP A 130 9.31 -10.81 7.65
N VAL A 131 8.09 -11.05 8.13
CA VAL A 131 6.95 -10.19 7.89
C VAL A 131 6.23 -9.84 9.19
N ILE A 132 5.96 -8.56 9.40
CA ILE A 132 5.06 -8.06 10.44
C ILE A 132 3.85 -7.41 9.77
N VAL A 133 2.64 -7.86 10.14
CA VAL A 133 1.38 -7.21 9.77
C VAL A 133 0.76 -6.60 11.02
N GLY A 134 0.51 -5.29 10.98
CA GLY A 134 -0.20 -4.55 12.02
C GLY A 134 -1.62 -4.19 11.60
N ALA A 135 -2.59 -4.37 12.48
CA ALA A 135 -3.98 -3.99 12.27
C ALA A 135 -4.62 -3.50 13.56
N ARG A 136 -5.78 -2.81 13.46
CA ARG A 136 -6.54 -2.43 14.65
C ARG A 136 -7.13 -3.64 15.38
N ASN A 137 -7.60 -4.61 14.61
CA ASN A 137 -8.22 -5.84 15.10
C ASN A 137 -8.09 -6.96 14.05
N GLU A 138 -8.47 -8.19 14.43
CA GLU A 138 -8.41 -9.39 13.60
C GLU A 138 -9.09 -9.22 12.23
N SER A 139 -10.27 -8.57 12.17
CA SER A 139 -11.04 -8.43 10.93
C SER A 139 -10.34 -7.62 9.85
N LEU A 140 -9.29 -6.88 10.20
CA LEU A 140 -8.47 -6.08 9.30
C LEU A 140 -7.12 -6.73 8.96
N VAL A 141 -6.85 -7.92 9.47
CA VAL A 141 -5.67 -8.72 9.07
C VAL A 141 -5.97 -9.37 7.73
N ILE A 142 -5.17 -9.02 6.72
CA ILE A 142 -5.36 -9.50 5.34
C ILE A 142 -4.16 -10.34 4.90
N TYR A 143 -4.38 -11.28 3.98
CA TYR A 143 -3.36 -12.15 3.38
C TYR A 143 -2.55 -12.99 4.39
N GLU A 144 -3.06 -13.23 5.60
CA GLU A 144 -2.36 -13.99 6.66
C GLU A 144 -1.84 -15.34 6.17
N ASN A 145 -2.71 -16.14 5.53
CA ASN A 145 -2.34 -17.46 5.05
C ASN A 145 -1.30 -17.42 3.91
N ASP A 146 -1.27 -16.35 3.15
CA ASP A 146 -0.33 -16.18 2.06
C ASP A 146 1.02 -15.68 2.60
N PHE A 147 1.03 -14.74 3.54
CA PHE A 147 2.27 -14.33 4.21
C PHE A 147 2.96 -15.48 4.93
N LYS A 148 2.20 -16.36 5.59
CA LYS A 148 2.76 -17.59 6.20
C LYS A 148 3.46 -18.50 5.20
N LYS A 149 3.11 -18.45 3.90
CA LYS A 149 3.79 -19.21 2.84
C LYS A 149 5.00 -18.49 2.26
N PHE A 150 4.98 -17.15 2.27
CA PHE A 150 5.97 -16.32 1.57
C PHE A 150 7.00 -15.67 2.50
N SER A 151 6.96 -15.94 3.80
CA SER A 151 7.90 -15.41 4.78
C SER A 151 8.68 -16.51 5.51
N ASN A 152 9.84 -16.16 6.05
CA ASN A 152 10.56 -17.01 7.01
C ASN A 152 9.80 -17.08 8.33
N GLU A 153 9.51 -15.90 8.91
CA GLU A 153 8.67 -15.75 10.09
C GLU A 153 7.59 -14.72 9.81
N PHE A 154 6.41 -14.97 10.35
CA PHE A 154 5.24 -14.11 10.19
C PHE A 154 4.67 -13.73 11.55
N PHE A 155 4.54 -12.43 11.78
CA PHE A 155 4.02 -11.86 13.03
C PHE A 155 2.78 -11.01 12.75
N VAL A 156 1.77 -11.16 13.60
CA VAL A 156 0.57 -10.33 13.61
C VAL A 156 0.55 -9.50 14.86
N MET A 157 0.33 -8.19 14.71
CA MET A 157 0.14 -7.25 15.80
C MET A 157 -1.25 -6.63 15.68
N THR A 158 -2.04 -6.62 16.76
CA THR A 158 -3.32 -5.93 16.78
C THR A 158 -3.41 -4.98 17.97
N ASP A 159 -3.98 -3.78 17.73
CA ASP A 159 -4.09 -2.75 18.77
C ASP A 159 -4.91 -3.24 19.96
N ASP A 160 -5.96 -4.04 19.70
CA ASP A 160 -6.87 -4.58 20.71
C ASP A 160 -6.46 -5.96 21.26
N GLY A 161 -5.53 -6.66 20.59
CA GLY A 161 -5.09 -8.01 20.97
C GLY A 161 -6.02 -9.13 20.49
N SER A 162 -6.92 -8.84 19.53
CA SER A 162 -7.86 -9.84 19.00
C SER A 162 -7.20 -10.92 18.14
N ALA A 163 -6.03 -10.63 17.55
CA ALA A 163 -5.19 -11.61 16.85
C ALA A 163 -3.70 -11.31 17.05
N GLY A 164 -2.89 -12.37 17.09
CA GLY A 164 -1.45 -12.26 17.29
C GLY A 164 -1.06 -11.66 18.63
N GLU A 165 -0.07 -10.77 18.64
CA GLU A 165 0.37 -10.06 19.83
C GLU A 165 -0.35 -8.69 19.93
N LYS A 166 -0.69 -8.27 21.14
CA LYS A 166 -1.27 -6.95 21.39
C LYS A 166 -0.18 -5.89 21.36
N GLY A 167 -0.38 -4.84 20.58
CA GLY A 167 0.55 -3.70 20.48
C GLY A 167 0.73 -3.22 19.04
N PHE A 168 1.74 -2.37 18.84
CA PHE A 168 2.06 -1.79 17.56
C PHE A 168 3.19 -2.55 16.85
N VAL A 169 3.29 -2.40 15.54
CA VAL A 169 4.40 -2.98 14.77
C VAL A 169 5.78 -2.54 15.29
N THR A 170 5.88 -1.33 15.83
CA THR A 170 7.11 -0.82 16.46
C THR A 170 7.54 -1.60 17.68
N ASP A 171 6.59 -2.14 18.45
CA ASP A 171 6.89 -2.95 19.63
C ASP A 171 7.54 -4.26 19.20
N LYS A 172 7.00 -4.91 18.15
CA LYS A 172 7.58 -6.14 17.61
C LYS A 172 8.93 -5.89 16.96
N ILE A 173 9.09 -4.82 16.16
CA ILE A 173 10.39 -4.45 15.58
C ILE A 173 11.42 -4.27 16.70
N LYS A 174 11.06 -3.54 17.76
CA LYS A 174 11.95 -3.33 18.90
C LYS A 174 12.34 -4.63 19.55
N THR A 175 11.40 -5.51 19.83
CA THR A 175 11.65 -6.84 20.44
C THR A 175 12.65 -7.64 19.58
N LEU A 176 12.41 -7.74 18.27
CA LEU A 176 13.29 -8.50 17.36
C LEU A 176 14.72 -7.93 17.33
N LEU A 177 14.86 -6.60 17.33
CA LEU A 177 16.17 -5.93 17.33
C LEU A 177 16.88 -6.09 18.70
N ASP A 178 16.16 -5.99 19.81
CA ASP A 178 16.70 -6.19 21.17
C ASP A 178 17.12 -7.65 21.42
N GLU A 179 16.46 -8.62 20.79
CA GLU A 179 16.85 -10.03 20.77
C GLU A 179 18.11 -10.30 19.93
N GLY A 180 18.67 -9.28 19.28
CA GLY A 180 19.89 -9.37 18.50
C GLY A 180 19.68 -9.80 17.04
N ARG A 181 18.45 -9.83 16.55
CA ARG A 181 18.20 -10.04 15.11
C ARG A 181 18.78 -8.90 14.30
N LYS A 182 19.41 -9.25 13.20
CA LYS A 182 20.05 -8.29 12.30
C LYS A 182 19.27 -8.24 11.00
N TYR A 183 18.81 -7.06 10.63
CA TYR A 183 18.20 -6.78 9.34
C TYR A 183 19.05 -5.77 8.57
N ASP A 184 19.26 -6.02 7.29
CA ASP A 184 19.95 -5.10 6.38
C ASP A 184 19.00 -3.99 5.93
N CYS A 185 17.70 -4.31 5.87
CA CYS A 185 16.67 -3.38 5.49
C CYS A 185 15.35 -3.71 6.20
N ILE A 186 14.67 -2.67 6.66
CA ILE A 186 13.26 -2.72 7.05
C ILE A 186 12.47 -1.96 6.00
N PHE A 187 11.51 -2.65 5.35
CA PHE A 187 10.61 -2.05 4.38
C PHE A 187 9.24 -1.86 5.03
N ALA A 188 8.82 -0.61 5.25
CA ALA A 188 7.62 -0.29 6.01
C ALA A 188 6.58 0.46 5.18
N VAL A 189 5.34 -0.01 5.20
CA VAL A 189 4.22 0.60 4.49
C VAL A 189 2.98 0.62 5.38
N GLY A 190 2.34 1.78 5.46
CA GLY A 190 1.12 1.94 6.26
C GLY A 190 0.77 3.42 6.46
N PRO A 191 -0.02 3.74 7.48
CA PRO A 191 -0.31 5.12 7.84
C PRO A 191 0.97 5.94 8.07
N LEU A 192 0.99 7.20 7.61
CA LEU A 192 2.15 8.08 7.77
C LEU A 192 2.69 8.16 9.22
N PRO A 193 1.84 8.25 10.28
CA PRO A 193 2.33 8.21 11.65
C PRO A 193 3.04 6.90 12.01
N MET A 194 2.58 5.75 11.50
CA MET A 194 3.24 4.46 11.71
C MET A 194 4.61 4.44 11.05
N MET A 195 4.71 4.83 9.78
CA MET A 195 5.98 4.87 9.07
C MET A 195 6.97 5.84 9.73
N LYS A 196 6.50 7.01 10.18
CA LYS A 196 7.33 7.95 10.98
C LYS A 196 7.87 7.30 12.24
N ALA A 197 7.03 6.58 13.00
CA ALA A 197 7.43 5.91 14.24
C ALA A 197 8.43 4.77 13.98
N VAL A 198 8.20 3.97 12.91
CA VAL A 198 9.15 2.92 12.49
C VAL A 198 10.51 3.54 12.13
N CYS A 199 10.53 4.62 11.34
CA CYS A 199 11.78 5.29 10.96
C CYS A 199 12.53 5.88 12.18
N ALA A 200 11.80 6.48 13.13
CA ALA A 200 12.39 7.00 14.35
C ALA A 200 13.01 5.88 15.20
N LEU A 201 12.34 4.74 15.31
CA LEU A 201 12.85 3.57 16.03
C LEU A 201 14.11 3.02 15.34
N THR A 202 14.03 2.68 14.06
CA THR A 202 15.10 2.00 13.32
C THR A 202 16.35 2.83 13.17
N LYS A 203 16.22 4.16 13.16
CA LYS A 203 17.35 5.10 13.17
C LYS A 203 18.26 4.91 14.38
N ASN A 204 17.67 4.63 15.56
CA ASN A 204 18.44 4.38 16.79
C ASN A 204 19.24 3.05 16.75
N TYR A 205 18.80 2.10 15.94
CA TYR A 205 19.48 0.83 15.72
C TYR A 205 20.39 0.84 14.49
N GLY A 206 20.45 1.94 13.73
CA GLY A 206 21.26 2.06 12.52
C GLY A 206 20.81 1.14 11.38
N VAL A 207 19.54 0.70 11.38
CA VAL A 207 19.00 -0.18 10.34
C VAL A 207 18.40 0.65 9.22
N LYS A 208 18.82 0.42 7.97
CA LYS A 208 18.25 1.09 6.80
C LYS A 208 16.75 0.83 6.72
N THR A 209 15.98 1.91 6.50
CA THR A 209 14.52 1.80 6.42
C THR A 209 14.03 2.43 5.13
N ILE A 210 13.31 1.65 4.34
CA ILE A 210 12.62 2.10 3.13
C ILE A 210 11.13 2.20 3.46
N VAL A 211 10.50 3.27 2.99
CA VAL A 211 9.04 3.49 3.15
C VAL A 211 8.38 3.70 1.79
N SER A 212 7.19 3.15 1.60
CA SER A 212 6.38 3.45 0.41
C SER A 212 5.35 4.51 0.75
N MET A 213 5.49 5.69 0.12
CA MET A 213 4.74 6.89 0.46
C MET A 213 3.37 6.92 -0.23
N ASN A 214 2.32 7.10 0.56
CA ASN A 214 0.93 7.18 0.13
C ASN A 214 0.46 8.65 0.00
N THR A 215 1.10 9.41 -0.85
CA THR A 215 0.74 10.82 -1.12
C THR A 215 -0.50 10.93 -1.99
N ILE A 216 -1.18 12.11 -1.95
CA ILE A 216 -2.26 12.41 -2.89
C ILE A 216 -1.70 12.40 -4.32
N MET A 217 -2.28 11.60 -5.20
CA MET A 217 -1.89 11.49 -6.60
C MET A 217 -3.10 11.66 -7.51
N VAL A 218 -2.94 12.44 -8.57
CA VAL A 218 -4.00 12.70 -9.57
C VAL A 218 -3.57 12.26 -10.95
N ASP A 219 -2.41 12.71 -11.41
CA ASP A 219 -1.91 12.47 -12.76
C ASP A 219 -1.04 11.19 -12.84
N GLY A 220 -0.07 11.04 -11.93
CA GLY A 220 0.82 9.86 -11.87
C GLY A 220 2.05 9.95 -12.78
N THR A 221 2.24 11.03 -13.53
CA THR A 221 3.34 11.20 -14.50
C THR A 221 4.35 12.30 -14.11
N GLY A 222 4.19 12.88 -12.90
CA GLY A 222 5.08 13.95 -12.40
C GLY A 222 4.70 15.36 -12.83
N MET A 223 3.63 15.55 -13.60
CA MET A 223 3.26 16.86 -14.16
C MET A 223 2.48 17.74 -13.19
N CYS A 224 1.50 17.17 -12.46
CA CYS A 224 0.58 17.96 -11.63
C CYS A 224 1.18 18.41 -10.28
N GLY A 225 2.24 17.77 -9.80
CA GLY A 225 2.89 18.10 -8.53
C GLY A 225 2.10 17.76 -7.26
N SER A 226 0.93 17.10 -7.36
CA SER A 226 0.11 16.76 -6.20
C SER A 226 0.81 15.82 -5.22
N CYS A 227 1.62 14.90 -5.73
CA CYS A 227 2.32 13.88 -4.96
C CYS A 227 3.71 14.33 -4.42
N ARG A 228 3.99 15.64 -4.44
CA ARG A 228 5.28 16.14 -3.97
C ARG A 228 5.44 15.94 -2.47
N LEU A 229 6.67 15.64 -2.06
CA LEU A 229 7.13 15.53 -0.68
C LEU A 229 8.60 15.95 -0.60
N THR A 230 9.08 16.27 0.58
CA THR A 230 10.48 16.59 0.81
C THR A 230 11.24 15.35 1.29
N VAL A 231 12.32 15.00 0.59
CA VAL A 231 13.26 13.92 0.95
C VAL A 231 14.67 14.49 0.86
N ASP A 232 15.45 14.37 1.94
CA ASP A 232 16.80 14.96 2.06
C ASP A 232 16.85 16.46 1.70
N GLY A 233 15.86 17.21 2.19
CA GLY A 233 15.73 18.65 1.91
C GLY A 233 15.38 19.00 0.45
N LYS A 234 15.08 18.01 -0.41
CA LYS A 234 14.76 18.22 -1.82
C LYS A 234 13.33 17.79 -2.13
N VAL A 235 12.67 18.55 -2.99
CA VAL A 235 11.34 18.17 -3.48
C VAL A 235 11.46 16.94 -4.39
N LYS A 236 10.64 15.93 -4.10
CA LYS A 236 10.46 14.69 -4.88
C LYS A 236 9.00 14.52 -5.24
N TYR A 237 8.75 13.77 -6.29
CA TYR A 237 7.40 13.40 -6.74
C TYR A 237 7.21 11.90 -6.59
N ALA A 238 6.37 11.47 -5.63
CA ALA A 238 6.20 10.05 -5.32
C ALA A 238 5.82 9.20 -6.54
N CYS A 239 5.09 9.76 -7.49
CA CYS A 239 4.66 9.02 -8.68
C CYS A 239 5.77 8.71 -9.70
N VAL A 240 6.89 9.46 -9.71
CA VAL A 240 7.98 9.27 -10.68
C VAL A 240 9.35 9.07 -10.03
N ASP A 241 9.59 9.67 -8.85
CA ASP A 241 10.83 9.48 -8.09
C ASP A 241 10.74 8.26 -7.16
N GLY A 242 9.52 7.88 -6.72
CA GLY A 242 9.18 6.81 -5.81
C GLY A 242 8.24 5.76 -6.42
N PRO A 243 7.31 5.21 -5.64
CA PRO A 243 6.81 5.69 -4.35
C PRO A 243 7.71 5.42 -3.14
N GLU A 244 8.80 4.72 -3.30
CA GLU A 244 9.68 4.26 -2.23
C GLU A 244 10.83 5.23 -2.03
N PHE A 245 11.13 5.52 -0.75
CA PHE A 245 12.19 6.44 -0.34
C PHE A 245 12.90 5.93 0.90
N ASP A 246 14.14 6.43 1.13
CA ASP A 246 14.81 6.28 2.42
C ASP A 246 13.99 7.00 3.50
N GLY A 247 13.38 6.22 4.38
CA GLY A 247 12.48 6.73 5.40
C GLY A 247 13.14 7.67 6.42
N HIS A 248 14.46 7.55 6.61
CA HIS A 248 15.19 8.46 7.50
C HIS A 248 15.40 9.86 6.92
N LEU A 249 15.15 10.03 5.62
CA LEU A 249 15.33 11.29 4.90
C LEU A 249 14.00 11.97 4.54
N VAL A 250 12.85 11.29 4.75
CA VAL A 250 11.52 11.84 4.46
C VAL A 250 11.10 12.84 5.53
N ASP A 251 10.59 14.00 5.09
CA ASP A 251 9.86 14.92 5.96
C ASP A 251 8.43 14.44 6.18
N PHE A 252 8.24 13.63 7.23
CA PHE A 252 6.93 13.09 7.59
C PHE A 252 5.96 14.15 8.10
N ASP A 253 6.45 15.23 8.70
CA ASP A 253 5.57 16.29 9.21
C ASP A 253 4.93 17.07 8.06
N GLU A 254 5.71 17.40 7.02
CA GLU A 254 5.16 17.91 5.77
C GLU A 254 4.16 16.94 5.16
N ALA A 255 4.54 15.68 5.00
CA ALA A 255 3.68 14.66 4.38
C ALA A 255 2.34 14.48 5.13
N ILE A 256 2.36 14.44 6.47
CA ILE A 256 1.16 14.37 7.32
C ILE A 256 0.29 15.62 7.15
N ASN A 257 0.88 16.81 7.10
CA ASN A 257 0.13 18.04 6.89
C ASN A 257 -0.52 18.08 5.50
N ARG A 258 0.21 17.67 4.47
CA ARG A 258 -0.33 17.59 3.10
C ARG A 258 -1.45 16.55 2.95
N SER A 259 -1.39 15.45 3.67
CA SER A 259 -2.46 14.41 3.64
C SER A 259 -3.81 14.90 4.19
N LYS A 260 -3.84 16.07 4.83
CA LYS A 260 -5.06 16.68 5.33
C LYS A 260 -5.76 17.58 4.30
N PHE A 261 -5.09 17.89 3.19
CA PHE A 261 -5.69 18.69 2.11
C PHE A 261 -6.91 17.97 1.54
N TYR A 262 -7.93 18.75 1.21
CA TYR A 262 -9.20 18.26 0.64
C TYR A 262 -10.09 17.41 1.58
N LYS A 263 -9.76 17.26 2.87
CA LYS A 263 -10.59 16.47 3.80
C LYS A 263 -12.02 17.03 3.97
N GLU A 264 -12.17 18.34 3.91
CA GLU A 264 -13.50 18.97 4.02
C GLU A 264 -14.31 18.75 2.74
N GLN A 265 -13.70 18.92 1.58
CA GLN A 265 -14.32 18.64 0.29
C GLN A 265 -14.70 17.17 0.15
N GLU A 266 -13.83 16.26 0.60
CA GLU A 266 -14.11 14.82 0.63
C GLU A 266 -15.34 14.50 1.49
N LYS A 267 -15.45 15.10 2.66
CA LYS A 267 -16.63 14.95 3.53
C LYS A 267 -17.91 15.44 2.85
N GLU A 268 -17.86 16.59 2.17
CA GLU A 268 -19.02 17.12 1.43
C GLU A 268 -19.43 16.15 0.31
N HIS A 269 -18.48 15.59 -0.44
CA HIS A 269 -18.76 14.63 -1.50
C HIS A 269 -19.40 13.35 -0.94
N VAL A 270 -18.87 12.83 0.18
CA VAL A 270 -19.46 11.66 0.86
C VAL A 270 -20.89 11.98 1.35
N CYS A 271 -21.10 13.12 2.01
CA CYS A 271 -22.44 13.52 2.49
C CYS A 271 -23.44 13.61 1.34
N ARG A 272 -23.06 14.14 0.18
CA ARG A 272 -23.93 14.18 -1.01
C ARG A 272 -24.27 12.79 -1.53
N LEU A 273 -23.28 11.86 -1.50
CA LEU A 273 -23.47 10.49 -1.97
C LEU A 273 -24.39 9.67 -1.05
N THR A 274 -24.28 9.86 0.27
CA THR A 274 -25.03 9.13 1.30
C THR A 274 -26.40 9.74 1.61
N GLY A 275 -26.68 10.95 1.10
CA GLY A 275 -27.91 11.69 1.42
C GLY A 275 -27.90 12.32 2.81
N GLU A 276 -26.78 12.32 3.52
CA GLU A 276 -26.60 12.99 4.82
C GLU A 276 -26.35 14.49 4.65
N ILE A 277 -27.24 15.17 3.91
CA ILE A 277 -27.19 16.63 3.80
C ILE A 277 -27.70 17.20 5.13
N ARG A 278 -26.81 17.88 5.86
CA ARG A 278 -27.21 18.81 6.92
C ARG A 278 -27.45 20.19 6.36
#